data_c982b7f6e8e230ba9dbb5b546f162e52
#
_entry.id   c982b7f6e8e230ba9dbb5b546f162e52
#
_cell.length_a   1.000
_cell.length_b   1.000
_cell.length_c   1.000
_cell.angle_alpha   90.00
_cell.angle_beta   90.00
_cell.angle_gamma   90.00
#
_symmetry.space_group_name_H-M   'P 1'
#
loop_
_entity.id
_entity.type
_entity.pdbx_description
1 polymer ?
#
loop_
_entity_poly.entity_id
_entity_poly.type
_entity_poly.pdbx_seq_one_letter_code
_entity_poly.pdbx_strand_id
1 'polypeptide(L)'
;MQFQQLTYFVAVAEARHFTRAAEEVHVSQPSLSQQIRALENELGAELFSRARGNITLTDAGEALLPLARRILADADTARHEVQELAQLRRGRVRLGATPSVCTGLLPEVLRAFHDLHPGIQLLLEEGGSHDLVRELARGALDLALVVLPLPAASPALTTVELLQEDLVVVSSAQRPRPGRGGRVRIADLEGEPLVMFRHGYDLRELTVAACRAEGFEPSFTVEGGEMDAVLGFVRAGLGIAVVPHMVAARSGADLRATPLARPGLRRTIALAHRSDVAPPRAARELQRVVLGPV
;
A
#
# COMPACT_ATOMS: atom_id res chain seq x y z
N MET A 1 27.37 -2.70 -16.82
CA MET A 1 26.07 -2.21 -16.33
C MET A 1 26.30 -1.05 -15.37
N GLN A 2 25.76 0.14 -15.67
CA GLN A 2 25.91 1.36 -14.89
C GLN A 2 24.57 1.79 -14.31
N PHE A 3 24.57 2.49 -13.17
CA PHE A 3 23.32 3.01 -12.57
C PHE A 3 22.52 3.88 -13.55
N GLN A 4 23.20 4.70 -14.35
CA GLN A 4 22.56 5.54 -15.35
C GLN A 4 21.82 4.73 -16.43
N GLN A 5 22.38 3.60 -16.87
CA GLN A 5 21.73 2.71 -17.82
C GLN A 5 20.49 2.05 -17.23
N LEU A 6 20.55 1.65 -15.96
CA LEU A 6 19.39 1.13 -15.24
C LEU A 6 18.30 2.19 -15.08
N THR A 7 18.66 3.44 -14.75
CA THR A 7 17.72 4.57 -14.68
C THR A 7 17.01 4.77 -16.02
N TYR A 8 17.74 4.78 -17.13
CA TYR A 8 17.16 4.93 -18.45
C TYR A 8 16.27 3.74 -18.84
N PHE A 9 16.69 2.53 -18.52
CA PHE A 9 15.89 1.33 -18.73
C PHE A 9 14.55 1.40 -18.00
N VAL A 10 14.56 1.75 -16.72
CA VAL A 10 13.33 1.90 -15.91
C VAL A 10 12.42 2.99 -16.49
N ALA A 11 12.99 4.16 -16.83
CA ALA A 11 12.21 5.27 -17.42
C ALA A 11 11.53 4.86 -18.74
N VAL A 12 12.23 4.14 -19.65
CA VAL A 12 11.61 3.64 -20.90
C VAL A 12 10.54 2.61 -20.62
N ALA A 13 10.73 1.72 -19.63
CA ALA A 13 9.76 0.69 -19.26
C ALA A 13 8.46 1.31 -18.72
N GLU A 14 8.55 2.40 -17.99
CA GLU A 14 7.40 3.13 -17.41
C GLU A 14 6.70 4.02 -18.44
N ALA A 15 7.45 4.81 -19.18
CA ALA A 15 6.91 5.70 -20.20
C ALA A 15 6.37 4.94 -21.43
N ARG A 16 6.85 3.73 -21.70
CA ARG A 16 6.61 2.94 -22.92
C ARG A 16 6.87 3.71 -24.20
N HIS A 17 7.73 4.72 -24.13
CA HIS A 17 8.07 5.62 -25.22
C HIS A 17 9.44 6.27 -25.02
N PHE A 18 10.39 6.06 -25.97
CA PHE A 18 11.75 6.54 -25.80
C PHE A 18 11.90 8.06 -25.69
N THR A 19 11.12 8.83 -26.50
CA THR A 19 11.19 10.29 -26.45
C THR A 19 10.70 10.82 -25.11
N ARG A 20 9.54 10.33 -24.65
CA ARG A 20 8.97 10.74 -23.36
C ARG A 20 9.87 10.35 -22.18
N ALA A 21 10.45 9.16 -22.21
CA ALA A 21 11.42 8.75 -21.20
C ALA A 21 12.67 9.66 -21.20
N ALA A 22 13.17 10.05 -22.38
CA ALA A 22 14.31 10.96 -22.49
C ALA A 22 14.02 12.36 -21.90
N GLU A 23 12.80 12.88 -22.12
CA GLU A 23 12.32 14.12 -21.51
C GLU A 23 12.28 14.02 -19.98
N GLU A 24 11.73 12.91 -19.43
CA GLU A 24 11.64 12.66 -17.99
C GLU A 24 13.01 12.59 -17.30
N VAL A 25 14.01 12.01 -17.96
CA VAL A 25 15.38 11.93 -17.43
C VAL A 25 16.32 13.03 -17.93
N HIS A 26 15.78 14.06 -18.58
CA HIS A 26 16.50 15.26 -19.05
C HIS A 26 17.71 14.98 -19.96
N VAL A 27 17.54 14.07 -20.94
CA VAL A 27 18.57 13.77 -21.94
C VAL A 27 18.00 13.77 -23.35
N SER A 28 18.87 13.75 -24.37
CA SER A 28 18.41 13.56 -25.74
C SER A 28 18.01 12.10 -26.00
N GLN A 29 16.95 11.90 -26.78
CA GLN A 29 16.49 10.55 -27.16
C GLN A 29 17.58 9.69 -27.80
N PRO A 30 18.47 10.21 -28.71
CA PRO A 30 19.58 9.43 -29.23
C PRO A 30 20.56 8.93 -28.15
N SER A 31 20.88 9.78 -27.16
CA SER A 31 21.74 9.41 -26.04
C SER A 31 21.13 8.30 -25.19
N LEU A 32 19.86 8.45 -24.82
CA LEU A 32 19.13 7.43 -24.06
C LEU A 32 19.10 6.09 -24.83
N SER A 33 18.75 6.14 -26.14
CA SER A 33 18.70 4.94 -26.98
C SER A 33 20.05 4.24 -27.10
N GLN A 34 21.16 5.01 -27.19
CA GLN A 34 22.51 4.48 -27.24
C GLN A 34 22.88 3.76 -25.91
N GLN A 35 22.53 4.33 -24.76
CA GLN A 35 22.79 3.72 -23.47
C GLN A 35 21.99 2.45 -23.24
N ILE A 36 20.73 2.40 -23.69
CA ILE A 36 19.92 1.18 -23.68
C ILE A 36 20.58 0.09 -24.53
N ARG A 37 20.99 0.41 -25.77
CA ARG A 37 21.69 -0.56 -26.62
C ARG A 37 23.01 -1.05 -26.00
N ALA A 38 23.75 -0.18 -25.34
CA ALA A 38 24.96 -0.57 -24.64
C ALA A 38 24.67 -1.55 -23.50
N LEU A 39 23.57 -1.35 -22.77
CA LEU A 39 23.09 -2.26 -21.72
C LEU A 39 22.65 -3.61 -22.33
N GLU A 40 21.87 -3.60 -23.40
CA GLU A 40 21.42 -4.79 -24.12
C GLU A 40 22.61 -5.61 -24.64
N ASN A 41 23.61 -4.94 -25.22
CA ASN A 41 24.84 -5.61 -25.70
C ASN A 41 25.65 -6.24 -24.56
N GLU A 42 25.76 -5.55 -23.42
CA GLU A 42 26.46 -6.07 -22.24
C GLU A 42 25.77 -7.30 -21.66
N LEU A 43 24.42 -7.27 -21.62
CA LEU A 43 23.60 -8.38 -21.09
C LEU A 43 23.39 -9.52 -22.12
N GLY A 44 23.70 -9.28 -23.39
CA GLY A 44 23.52 -10.24 -24.48
C GLY A 44 22.06 -10.52 -24.84
N ALA A 45 21.14 -9.63 -24.47
CA ALA A 45 19.71 -9.78 -24.72
C ALA A 45 19.05 -8.42 -24.99
N GLU A 46 18.06 -8.39 -25.92
CA GLU A 46 17.21 -7.23 -26.10
C GLU A 46 16.23 -7.12 -24.90
N LEU A 47 16.11 -5.92 -24.35
CA LEU A 47 15.23 -5.64 -23.21
C LEU A 47 13.88 -5.09 -23.67
N PHE A 48 13.82 -4.50 -24.88
CA PHE A 48 12.61 -3.93 -25.45
C PHE A 48 12.29 -4.53 -26.82
N SER A 49 11.03 -4.91 -27.00
CA SER A 49 10.49 -5.18 -28.34
C SER A 49 9.97 -3.88 -28.96
N ARG A 50 10.32 -3.66 -30.24
CA ARG A 50 9.93 -2.46 -31.02
C ARG A 50 8.88 -2.81 -32.08
N ALA A 51 8.10 -3.86 -31.89
CA ALA A 51 7.13 -4.32 -32.87
C ALA A 51 5.93 -3.35 -32.98
N ARG A 52 5.56 -3.00 -34.21
CA ARG A 52 4.36 -2.21 -34.54
C ARG A 52 4.23 -0.83 -33.88
N GLY A 53 5.34 -0.15 -33.57
CA GLY A 53 5.29 1.21 -33.01
C GLY A 53 5.01 1.30 -31.50
N ASN A 54 4.77 0.18 -30.84
CA ASN A 54 4.67 0.11 -29.39
C ASN A 54 5.96 -0.42 -28.78
N ILE A 55 6.40 0.21 -27.67
CA ILE A 55 7.53 -0.26 -26.88
C ILE A 55 6.97 -1.14 -25.76
N THR A 56 7.34 -2.41 -25.78
CA THR A 56 7.03 -3.39 -24.74
C THR A 56 8.30 -4.05 -24.24
N LEU A 57 8.28 -4.54 -23.03
CA LEU A 57 9.40 -5.35 -22.49
C LEU A 57 9.43 -6.70 -23.19
N THR A 58 10.63 -7.22 -23.38
CA THR A 58 10.87 -8.64 -23.68
C THR A 58 10.85 -9.44 -22.37
N ASP A 59 10.91 -10.77 -22.42
CA ASP A 59 11.06 -11.63 -21.24
C ASP A 59 12.30 -11.24 -20.41
N ALA A 60 13.41 -10.89 -21.11
CA ALA A 60 14.63 -10.40 -20.46
C ALA A 60 14.40 -9.03 -19.79
N GLY A 61 13.65 -8.15 -20.43
CA GLY A 61 13.24 -6.85 -19.85
C GLY A 61 12.34 -7.01 -18.65
N GLU A 62 11.35 -7.92 -18.71
CA GLU A 62 10.49 -8.21 -17.58
C GLU A 62 11.25 -8.79 -16.38
N ALA A 63 12.23 -9.66 -16.64
CA ALA A 63 13.10 -10.21 -15.59
C ALA A 63 14.02 -9.13 -14.98
N LEU A 64 14.55 -8.22 -15.79
CA LEU A 64 15.46 -7.16 -15.32
C LEU A 64 14.73 -6.04 -14.56
N LEU A 65 13.50 -5.68 -14.94
CA LEU A 65 12.82 -4.50 -14.41
C LEU A 65 12.72 -4.47 -12.87
N PRO A 66 12.25 -5.53 -12.19
CA PRO A 66 12.20 -5.54 -10.72
C PRO A 66 13.59 -5.44 -10.08
N LEU A 67 14.59 -6.06 -10.69
CA LEU A 67 15.97 -6.01 -10.20
C LEU A 67 16.60 -4.62 -10.39
N ALA A 68 16.37 -4.00 -11.55
CA ALA A 68 16.86 -2.64 -11.83
C ALA A 68 16.29 -1.61 -10.86
N ARG A 69 14.98 -1.67 -10.59
CA ARG A 69 14.33 -0.82 -9.59
C ARG A 69 14.91 -1.01 -8.21
N ARG A 70 15.13 -2.26 -7.81
CA ARG A 70 15.70 -2.60 -6.52
C ARG A 70 17.14 -2.07 -6.38
N ILE A 71 18.02 -2.27 -7.38
CA ILE A 71 19.40 -1.78 -7.38
C ILE A 71 19.42 -0.25 -7.24
N LEU A 72 18.56 0.46 -7.97
CA LEU A 72 18.46 1.92 -7.89
C LEU A 72 17.97 2.39 -6.52
N ALA A 73 16.98 1.74 -5.94
CA ALA A 73 16.46 2.03 -4.61
C ALA A 73 17.49 1.79 -3.50
N ASP A 74 18.23 0.67 -3.58
CA ASP A 74 19.29 0.34 -2.61
C ASP A 74 20.47 1.33 -2.72
N ALA A 75 20.84 1.75 -3.94
CA ALA A 75 21.87 2.78 -4.14
C ALA A 75 21.44 4.16 -3.59
N ASP A 76 20.17 4.50 -3.73
CA ASP A 76 19.60 5.73 -3.19
C ASP A 76 19.53 5.68 -1.64
N THR A 77 19.16 4.54 -1.08
CA THR A 77 19.21 4.30 0.37
C THR A 77 20.62 4.46 0.92
N ALA A 78 21.64 3.86 0.26
CA ALA A 78 23.04 3.99 0.66
C ALA A 78 23.52 5.44 0.65
N ARG A 79 23.16 6.23 -0.38
CA ARG A 79 23.51 7.67 -0.43
C ARG A 79 22.89 8.44 0.74
N HIS A 80 21.63 8.18 1.07
CA HIS A 80 20.94 8.84 2.18
C HIS A 80 21.54 8.47 3.53
N GLU A 81 21.83 7.19 3.79
CA GLU A 81 22.48 6.73 5.02
C GLU A 81 23.81 7.45 5.26
N VAL A 82 24.64 7.59 4.21
CA VAL A 82 25.93 8.32 4.31
C VAL A 82 25.70 9.81 4.56
N GLN A 83 24.68 10.41 3.91
CA GLN A 83 24.35 11.84 4.11
C GLN A 83 23.78 12.09 5.52
N GLU A 84 22.97 11.18 6.06
CA GLU A 84 22.45 11.25 7.44
C GLU A 84 23.59 11.21 8.47
N LEU A 85 24.60 10.37 8.25
CA LEU A 85 25.79 10.32 9.10
C LEU A 85 26.60 11.64 9.05
N ALA A 86 26.67 12.27 7.87
CA ALA A 86 27.39 13.53 7.68
C ALA A 86 26.66 14.75 8.24
N GLN A 87 25.32 14.75 8.27
CA GLN A 87 24.49 15.92 8.64
C GLN A 87 23.69 15.78 9.94
N LEU A 88 23.78 14.66 10.66
CA LEU A 88 23.26 14.38 12.04
C LEU A 88 21.76 14.69 12.34
N ARG A 89 20.96 15.28 11.42
CA ARG A 89 19.60 15.75 11.71
C ARG A 89 18.62 15.72 10.54
N ARG A 90 18.96 15.15 9.39
CA ARG A 90 18.09 15.12 8.20
C ARG A 90 18.08 13.73 7.62
N GLY A 91 16.94 13.07 7.71
CA GLY A 91 16.69 11.78 7.09
C GLY A 91 15.32 11.78 6.41
N ARG A 92 14.99 10.70 5.74
CA ARG A 92 13.64 10.45 5.25
C ARG A 92 13.19 9.05 5.60
N VAL A 93 11.87 8.85 5.71
CA VAL A 93 11.24 7.52 5.85
C VAL A 93 10.15 7.40 4.80
N ARG A 94 10.22 6.34 4.02
CA ARG A 94 9.21 5.95 3.04
C ARG A 94 8.32 4.90 3.67
N LEU A 95 7.14 5.30 4.11
CA LEU A 95 6.18 4.47 4.83
C LEU A 95 4.98 4.14 3.94
N GLY A 96 4.67 2.87 3.78
CA GLY A 96 3.41 2.42 3.18
C GLY A 96 2.36 2.12 4.25
N ALA A 97 1.09 2.41 3.98
CA ALA A 97 0.02 1.98 4.86
C ALA A 97 -1.30 1.80 4.12
N THR A 98 -2.16 0.91 4.63
CA THR A 98 -3.52 0.79 4.09
C THR A 98 -4.37 2.01 4.46
N PRO A 99 -5.36 2.40 3.64
CA PRO A 99 -6.17 3.60 3.85
C PRO A 99 -6.81 3.68 5.24
N SER A 100 -7.27 2.56 5.76
CA SER A 100 -7.84 2.50 7.10
C SER A 100 -6.83 2.72 8.22
N VAL A 101 -5.58 2.35 8.01
CA VAL A 101 -4.46 2.62 8.95
C VAL A 101 -4.05 4.07 8.85
N CYS A 102 -4.06 4.66 7.63
CA CYS A 102 -3.78 6.07 7.42
C CYS A 102 -4.76 6.97 8.19
N THR A 103 -6.04 6.60 8.20
CA THR A 103 -7.07 7.38 8.92
C THR A 103 -7.17 7.03 10.40
N GLY A 104 -6.94 5.78 10.77
CA GLY A 104 -7.21 5.26 12.13
C GLY A 104 -6.03 5.33 13.10
N LEU A 105 -4.84 4.94 12.67
CA LEU A 105 -3.65 4.76 13.54
C LEU A 105 -2.55 5.80 13.28
N LEU A 106 -2.20 6.01 12.01
CA LEU A 106 -1.02 6.79 11.64
C LEU A 106 -1.00 8.24 12.13
N PRO A 107 -2.11 9.00 12.19
CA PRO A 107 -2.03 10.39 12.59
C PRO A 107 -1.39 10.61 13.95
N GLU A 108 -1.69 9.77 14.93
CA GLU A 108 -1.11 9.84 16.29
C GLU A 108 0.35 9.38 16.32
N VAL A 109 0.64 8.28 15.63
CA VAL A 109 2.00 7.72 15.51
C VAL A 109 2.94 8.71 14.84
N LEU A 110 2.53 9.27 13.69
CA LEU A 110 3.37 10.21 12.94
C LEU A 110 3.55 11.54 13.66
N ARG A 111 2.54 12.00 14.41
CA ARG A 111 2.69 13.17 15.28
C ARG A 111 3.73 12.90 16.36
N ALA A 112 3.63 11.80 17.08
CA ALA A 112 4.60 11.45 18.12
C ALA A 112 6.02 11.31 17.56
N PHE A 113 6.16 10.70 16.37
CA PHE A 113 7.44 10.61 15.68
C PHE A 113 7.99 11.97 15.25
N HIS A 114 7.15 12.84 14.70
CA HIS A 114 7.55 14.18 14.26
C HIS A 114 8.00 15.05 15.44
N ASP A 115 7.32 14.96 16.57
CA ASP A 115 7.69 15.69 17.79
C ASP A 115 9.08 15.27 18.30
N LEU A 116 9.44 13.98 18.16
CA LEU A 116 10.77 13.45 18.53
C LEU A 116 11.84 13.73 17.48
N HIS A 117 11.46 13.77 16.21
CA HIS A 117 12.38 13.83 15.05
C HIS A 117 11.93 14.84 14.01
N PRO A 118 11.84 16.16 14.34
CA PRO A 118 11.28 17.18 13.44
C PRO A 118 12.07 17.41 12.15
N GLY A 119 13.30 16.91 12.07
CA GLY A 119 14.15 17.02 10.88
C GLY A 119 14.00 15.85 9.90
N ILE A 120 13.21 14.81 10.23
CA ILE A 120 13.02 13.67 9.34
C ILE A 120 11.80 13.90 8.45
N GLN A 121 12.01 13.76 7.14
CA GLN A 121 10.93 13.81 6.15
C GLN A 121 10.16 12.48 6.14
N LEU A 122 8.85 12.56 6.20
CA LEU A 122 7.95 11.42 6.05
C LEU A 122 7.34 11.43 4.65
N LEU A 123 7.54 10.34 3.92
CA LEU A 123 6.90 10.09 2.62
C LEU A 123 5.92 8.95 2.83
N LEU A 124 4.63 9.24 2.70
CA LEU A 124 3.55 8.26 2.90
C LEU A 124 3.00 7.82 1.55
N GLU A 125 2.91 6.50 1.37
CA GLU A 125 2.23 5.86 0.26
C GLU A 125 1.02 5.08 0.78
N GLU A 126 -0.16 5.40 0.26
CA GLU A 126 -1.40 4.73 0.60
C GLU A 126 -1.73 3.67 -0.45
N GLY A 127 -1.98 2.43 -0.01
CA GLY A 127 -2.25 1.34 -0.92
C GLY A 127 -2.81 0.09 -0.24
N GLY A 128 -3.22 -0.90 -1.02
CA GLY A 128 -3.58 -2.22 -0.51
C GLY A 128 -2.35 -3.00 -0.06
N SER A 129 -2.50 -3.96 0.88
CA SER A 129 -1.38 -4.73 1.42
C SER A 129 -0.55 -5.42 0.35
N HIS A 130 -1.17 -5.92 -0.73
CA HIS A 130 -0.48 -6.54 -1.86
C HIS A 130 0.44 -5.57 -2.60
N ASP A 131 -0.03 -4.34 -2.85
CA ASP A 131 0.75 -3.31 -3.53
C ASP A 131 1.91 -2.86 -2.64
N LEU A 132 1.64 -2.62 -1.35
CA LEU A 132 2.65 -2.21 -0.38
C LEU A 132 3.77 -3.26 -0.21
N VAL A 133 3.42 -4.56 -0.18
CA VAL A 133 4.39 -5.66 -0.16
C VAL A 133 5.27 -5.64 -1.40
N ARG A 134 4.68 -5.40 -2.57
CA ARG A 134 5.43 -5.28 -3.82
C ARG A 134 6.39 -4.08 -3.81
N GLU A 135 5.96 -2.94 -3.31
CA GLU A 135 6.80 -1.73 -3.20
C GLU A 135 7.92 -1.90 -2.15
N LEU A 136 7.66 -2.61 -1.02
CA LEU A 136 8.73 -3.02 -0.10
C LEU A 136 9.79 -3.89 -0.80
N ALA A 137 9.34 -4.91 -1.54
CA ALA A 137 10.25 -5.82 -2.27
C ALA A 137 11.14 -5.10 -3.29
N ARG A 138 10.62 -4.03 -3.90
CA ARG A 138 11.34 -3.18 -4.85
C ARG A 138 12.25 -2.15 -4.19
N GLY A 139 12.20 -2.03 -2.86
CA GLY A 139 12.94 -1.02 -2.11
C GLY A 139 12.36 0.39 -2.25
N ALA A 140 11.16 0.56 -2.80
CA ALA A 140 10.47 1.85 -2.87
C ALA A 140 9.98 2.32 -1.51
N LEU A 141 9.68 1.39 -0.59
CA LEU A 141 9.30 1.63 0.80
C LEU A 141 10.37 1.10 1.75
N ASP A 142 10.53 1.76 2.89
CA ASP A 142 11.40 1.33 3.99
C ASP A 142 10.61 0.46 4.99
N LEU A 143 9.37 0.85 5.26
CA LEU A 143 8.42 0.18 6.16
C LEU A 143 7.04 0.17 5.53
N ALA A 144 6.20 -0.81 5.89
CA ALA A 144 4.78 -0.79 5.55
C ALA A 144 3.91 -1.34 6.69
N LEU A 145 2.75 -0.74 6.89
CA LEU A 145 1.69 -1.24 7.75
C LEU A 145 0.67 -1.99 6.88
N VAL A 146 0.66 -3.31 7.03
CA VAL A 146 -0.09 -4.24 6.18
C VAL A 146 -1.07 -5.07 7.00
N VAL A 147 -2.05 -5.66 6.32
CA VAL A 147 -3.00 -6.60 6.94
C VAL A 147 -2.54 -8.03 6.69
N LEU A 148 -2.51 -8.84 7.75
CA LEU A 148 -2.22 -10.26 7.66
C LEU A 148 -3.49 -11.09 7.42
N PRO A 149 -3.37 -12.29 6.80
CA PRO A 149 -2.14 -12.90 6.27
C PRO A 149 -1.68 -12.27 4.95
N LEU A 150 -0.37 -12.20 4.75
CA LEU A 150 0.18 -11.82 3.44
C LEU A 150 0.03 -12.97 2.44
N PRO A 151 -0.02 -12.68 1.13
CA PRO A 151 -0.07 -13.71 0.09
C PRO A 151 1.09 -14.70 0.21
N ALA A 152 0.84 -15.97 -0.10
CA ALA A 152 1.84 -17.03 0.00
C ALA A 152 3.08 -16.80 -0.89
N ALA A 153 2.94 -16.06 -1.99
CA ALA A 153 4.02 -15.67 -2.90
C ALA A 153 4.72 -14.35 -2.50
N SER A 154 4.49 -13.88 -1.29
CA SER A 154 5.15 -12.65 -0.81
C SER A 154 6.66 -12.83 -0.75
N PRO A 155 7.45 -11.82 -1.15
CA PRO A 155 8.90 -11.83 -0.98
C PRO A 155 9.25 -11.99 0.51
N ALA A 156 10.51 -12.38 0.80
CA ALA A 156 10.98 -12.52 2.17
C ALA A 156 10.90 -11.17 2.91
N LEU A 157 9.92 -11.07 3.80
CA LEU A 157 9.68 -9.91 4.65
C LEU A 157 9.77 -10.33 6.12
N THR A 158 10.25 -9.43 6.95
CA THR A 158 10.08 -9.51 8.39
C THR A 158 8.79 -8.79 8.74
N THR A 159 7.90 -9.44 9.47
CA THR A 159 6.65 -8.86 9.94
C THR A 159 6.56 -8.93 11.46
N VAL A 160 6.07 -7.87 12.08
CA VAL A 160 5.78 -7.81 13.51
C VAL A 160 4.32 -7.42 13.68
N GLU A 161 3.52 -8.28 14.32
CA GLU A 161 2.13 -7.96 14.62
C GLU A 161 2.05 -6.78 15.58
N LEU A 162 1.21 -5.80 15.25
CA LEU A 162 1.00 -4.60 16.05
C LEU A 162 -0.29 -4.69 16.88
N LEU A 163 -1.38 -5.00 16.21
CA LEU A 163 -2.70 -5.10 16.85
C LEU A 163 -3.65 -5.99 16.05
N GLN A 164 -4.62 -6.52 16.75
CA GLN A 164 -5.81 -7.13 16.16
C GLN A 164 -7.01 -6.25 16.43
N GLU A 165 -7.87 -6.09 15.45
CA GLU A 165 -9.10 -5.32 15.59
C GLU A 165 -10.31 -6.03 15.00
N ASP A 166 -11.46 -5.76 15.61
CA ASP A 166 -12.74 -6.23 15.11
C ASP A 166 -13.23 -5.30 13.99
N LEU A 167 -13.96 -5.87 13.02
CA LEU A 167 -14.72 -5.09 12.05
C LEU A 167 -16.13 -4.84 12.56
N VAL A 168 -16.72 -3.73 12.13
CA VAL A 168 -18.07 -3.30 12.49
C VAL A 168 -18.84 -2.91 11.24
N VAL A 169 -20.16 -2.96 11.31
CA VAL A 169 -21.03 -2.41 10.27
C VAL A 169 -21.27 -0.93 10.57
N VAL A 170 -21.01 -0.06 9.58
CA VAL A 170 -21.38 1.35 9.64
C VAL A 170 -22.63 1.60 8.81
N SER A 171 -23.54 2.41 9.34
CA SER A 171 -24.75 2.89 8.67
C SER A 171 -24.96 4.38 8.94
N SER A 172 -25.68 5.09 8.07
CA SER A 172 -26.11 6.45 8.37
C SER A 172 -26.91 6.49 9.69
N ALA A 173 -26.66 7.50 10.51
CA ALA A 173 -27.41 7.71 11.74
C ALA A 173 -28.93 7.90 11.51
N GLN A 174 -29.31 8.31 10.30
CA GLN A 174 -30.71 8.53 9.88
C GLN A 174 -31.44 7.23 9.48
N ARG A 175 -30.69 6.14 9.20
CA ARG A 175 -31.28 4.83 8.88
C ARG A 175 -31.61 4.04 10.14
N PRO A 176 -32.59 3.11 10.09
CA PRO A 176 -32.76 2.12 11.15
C PRO A 176 -31.42 1.39 11.42
N ARG A 177 -31.21 0.99 12.67
CA ARG A 177 -30.03 0.22 13.05
C ARG A 177 -30.07 -1.14 12.35
N PRO A 178 -29.01 -1.54 11.62
CA PRO A 178 -28.96 -2.87 11.02
C PRO A 178 -28.85 -3.95 12.10
N GLY A 179 -29.32 -5.16 11.77
CA GLY A 179 -29.26 -6.32 12.65
C GLY A 179 -30.29 -6.32 13.79
N ARG A 180 -30.11 -7.24 14.74
CA ARG A 180 -31.03 -7.44 15.90
C ARG A 180 -30.22 -7.39 17.21
N GLY A 181 -30.86 -6.90 18.28
CA GLY A 181 -30.19 -6.86 19.60
C GLY A 181 -28.91 -6.04 19.67
N GLY A 182 -28.73 -5.03 18.79
CA GLY A 182 -27.57 -4.17 18.76
C GLY A 182 -26.32 -4.80 18.13
N ARG A 183 -26.45 -5.93 17.44
CA ARG A 183 -25.39 -6.62 16.68
C ARG A 183 -25.91 -7.03 15.30
N VAL A 184 -24.97 -7.18 14.34
CA VAL A 184 -25.26 -7.62 12.98
C VAL A 184 -24.57 -8.97 12.75
N ARG A 185 -25.30 -10.00 12.37
CA ARG A 185 -24.71 -11.25 11.88
C ARG A 185 -24.31 -11.05 10.41
N ILE A 186 -23.33 -11.80 9.92
CA ILE A 186 -22.97 -11.75 8.50
C ILE A 186 -24.18 -12.09 7.62
N ALA A 187 -24.98 -13.09 8.01
CA ALA A 187 -26.22 -13.43 7.31
C ALA A 187 -27.26 -12.29 7.27
N ASP A 188 -27.25 -11.35 8.22
CA ASP A 188 -28.15 -10.20 8.22
C ASP A 188 -27.75 -9.14 7.15
N LEU A 189 -26.58 -9.31 6.48
CA LEU A 189 -26.17 -8.48 5.35
C LEU A 189 -26.80 -8.93 4.02
N GLU A 190 -27.42 -10.11 3.98
CA GLU A 190 -28.15 -10.60 2.81
C GLU A 190 -29.31 -9.65 2.49
N GLY A 191 -29.36 -9.17 1.25
CA GLY A 191 -30.37 -8.20 0.80
C GLY A 191 -30.18 -6.75 1.28
N GLU A 192 -29.20 -6.47 2.14
CA GLU A 192 -28.83 -5.09 2.47
C GLU A 192 -28.04 -4.44 1.34
N PRO A 193 -28.29 -3.15 1.04
CA PRO A 193 -27.50 -2.42 0.05
C PRO A 193 -26.11 -2.12 0.62
N LEU A 194 -25.07 -2.80 0.13
CA LEU A 194 -23.70 -2.59 0.58
C LEU A 194 -22.99 -1.53 -0.25
N VAL A 195 -22.24 -0.67 0.43
CA VAL A 195 -21.22 0.18 -0.16
C VAL A 195 -19.88 -0.52 -0.01
N MET A 196 -19.22 -0.82 -1.13
CA MET A 196 -18.06 -1.69 -1.17
C MET A 196 -16.82 -0.98 -1.69
N PHE A 197 -15.68 -1.38 -1.15
CA PHE A 197 -14.35 -0.94 -1.55
C PHE A 197 -13.98 -1.43 -2.95
N ARG A 198 -12.95 -0.82 -3.54
CA ARG A 198 -12.39 -1.28 -4.82
C ARG A 198 -11.82 -2.70 -4.73
N HIS A 199 -11.64 -3.32 -5.88
CA HIS A 199 -10.93 -4.60 -5.97
C HIS A 199 -9.48 -4.48 -5.45
N GLY A 200 -8.97 -5.57 -4.87
CA GLY A 200 -7.63 -5.62 -4.27
C GLY A 200 -7.52 -4.94 -2.91
N TYR A 201 -8.63 -4.51 -2.31
CA TYR A 201 -8.66 -3.98 -0.96
C TYR A 201 -9.02 -5.08 0.04
N ASP A 202 -8.19 -5.27 1.07
CA ASP A 202 -8.30 -6.38 2.04
C ASP A 202 -9.72 -6.50 2.65
N LEU A 203 -10.35 -5.36 2.97
CA LEU A 203 -11.70 -5.35 3.56
C LEU A 203 -12.78 -5.85 2.61
N ARG A 204 -12.63 -5.61 1.31
CA ARG A 204 -13.53 -6.18 0.30
C ARG A 204 -13.42 -7.69 0.30
N GLU A 205 -12.21 -8.19 0.16
CA GLU A 205 -11.96 -9.63 0.06
C GLU A 205 -12.47 -10.35 1.31
N LEU A 206 -12.19 -9.80 2.48
CA LEU A 206 -12.65 -10.35 3.75
C LEU A 206 -14.18 -10.35 3.88
N THR A 207 -14.84 -9.24 3.50
CA THR A 207 -16.30 -9.11 3.58
C THR A 207 -17.00 -10.05 2.60
N VAL A 208 -16.53 -10.11 1.34
CA VAL A 208 -17.09 -11.01 0.31
C VAL A 208 -16.90 -12.47 0.71
N ALA A 209 -15.72 -12.83 1.19
CA ALA A 209 -15.45 -14.19 1.65
C ALA A 209 -16.37 -14.60 2.81
N ALA A 210 -16.64 -13.69 3.75
CA ALA A 210 -17.54 -13.94 4.87
C ALA A 210 -18.99 -14.14 4.41
N CYS A 211 -19.48 -13.32 3.46
CA CYS A 211 -20.83 -13.49 2.90
C CYS A 211 -20.98 -14.82 2.16
N ARG A 212 -19.96 -15.20 1.37
CA ARG A 212 -19.93 -16.50 0.68
C ARG A 212 -19.91 -17.69 1.64
N ALA A 213 -19.22 -17.57 2.77
CA ALA A 213 -19.21 -18.60 3.80
C ALA A 213 -20.59 -18.79 4.45
N GLU A 214 -21.44 -17.74 4.48
CA GLU A 214 -22.85 -17.81 4.92
C GLU A 214 -23.81 -18.22 3.78
N GLY A 215 -23.30 -18.49 2.57
CA GLY A 215 -24.07 -19.04 1.46
C GLY A 215 -24.70 -18.01 0.52
N PHE A 216 -24.31 -16.74 0.57
CA PHE A 216 -24.84 -15.71 -0.31
C PHE A 216 -23.77 -14.82 -0.94
N GLU A 217 -24.09 -14.24 -2.11
CA GLU A 217 -23.28 -13.18 -2.73
C GLU A 217 -23.81 -11.82 -2.29
N PRO A 218 -22.91 -10.92 -1.80
CA PRO A 218 -23.34 -9.60 -1.39
C PRO A 218 -23.78 -8.73 -2.57
N SER A 219 -24.83 -7.92 -2.39
CA SER A 219 -25.29 -6.93 -3.37
C SER A 219 -24.67 -5.56 -3.09
N PHE A 220 -24.12 -4.93 -4.13
CA PHE A 220 -23.48 -3.63 -4.00
C PHE A 220 -24.32 -2.53 -4.65
N THR A 221 -24.63 -1.49 -3.88
CA THR A 221 -25.24 -0.26 -4.40
C THR A 221 -24.18 0.65 -4.99
N VAL A 222 -23.02 0.72 -4.36
CA VAL A 222 -21.84 1.46 -4.83
C VAL A 222 -20.62 0.57 -4.65
N GLU A 223 -19.77 0.53 -5.65
CA GLU A 223 -18.54 -0.27 -5.67
C GLU A 223 -17.37 0.58 -6.17
N GLY A 224 -16.21 0.44 -5.55
CA GLY A 224 -14.96 1.02 -6.06
C GLY A 224 -14.39 2.19 -5.26
N GLY A 225 -14.93 2.54 -4.09
CA GLY A 225 -14.40 3.62 -3.25
C GLY A 225 -13.19 3.21 -2.39
N GLU A 226 -12.40 4.20 -1.99
CA GLU A 226 -11.47 4.12 -0.86
C GLU A 226 -12.19 4.49 0.44
N MET A 227 -11.51 4.42 1.59
CA MET A 227 -12.13 4.52 2.91
C MET A 227 -13.02 5.76 3.07
N ASP A 228 -12.53 6.95 2.75
CA ASP A 228 -13.28 8.19 2.93
C ASP A 228 -14.50 8.29 2.01
N ALA A 229 -14.35 7.81 0.76
CA ALA A 229 -15.47 7.76 -0.19
C ALA A 229 -16.56 6.79 0.28
N VAL A 230 -16.18 5.59 0.74
CA VAL A 230 -17.12 4.60 1.29
C VAL A 230 -17.88 5.18 2.49
N LEU A 231 -17.19 5.81 3.44
CA LEU A 231 -17.84 6.46 4.58
C LEU A 231 -18.75 7.61 4.14
N GLY A 232 -18.35 8.37 3.12
CA GLY A 232 -19.16 9.42 2.51
C GLY A 232 -20.45 8.90 1.89
N PHE A 233 -20.39 7.80 1.15
CA PHE A 233 -21.56 7.15 0.54
C PHE A 233 -22.51 6.56 1.59
N VAL A 234 -21.96 5.95 2.64
CA VAL A 234 -22.76 5.45 3.78
C VAL A 234 -23.45 6.62 4.50
N ARG A 235 -22.74 7.74 4.72
CA ARG A 235 -23.29 8.97 5.33
C ARG A 235 -24.45 9.53 4.49
N ALA A 236 -24.32 9.50 3.17
CA ALA A 236 -25.36 9.89 2.23
C ALA A 236 -26.56 8.92 2.16
N GLY A 237 -26.52 7.80 2.91
CA GLY A 237 -27.62 6.84 2.98
C GLY A 237 -27.68 5.83 1.83
N LEU A 238 -26.63 5.71 0.99
CA LEU A 238 -26.62 4.80 -0.15
C LEU A 238 -26.53 3.32 0.25
N GLY A 239 -26.16 3.03 1.50
CA GLY A 239 -26.09 1.65 1.99
C GLY A 239 -25.38 1.57 3.34
N ILE A 240 -24.89 0.38 3.65
CA ILE A 240 -24.07 0.09 4.82
C ILE A 240 -22.71 -0.43 4.37
N ALA A 241 -21.68 -0.37 5.22
CA ALA A 241 -20.37 -0.92 4.92
C ALA A 241 -19.78 -1.64 6.13
N VAL A 242 -18.91 -2.62 5.88
CA VAL A 242 -18.10 -3.28 6.90
C VAL A 242 -16.75 -2.58 6.94
N VAL A 243 -16.41 -1.99 8.08
CA VAL A 243 -15.19 -1.19 8.26
C VAL A 243 -14.49 -1.55 9.57
N PRO A 244 -13.18 -1.22 9.73
CA PRO A 244 -12.48 -1.38 10.99
C PRO A 244 -13.07 -0.52 12.11
N HIS A 245 -13.04 -1.06 13.31
CA HIS A 245 -13.54 -0.35 14.49
C HIS A 245 -12.81 0.99 14.70
N MET A 246 -11.47 1.04 14.50
CA MET A 246 -10.69 2.27 14.66
C MET A 246 -11.14 3.40 13.72
N VAL A 247 -11.59 3.07 12.52
CA VAL A 247 -12.12 4.05 11.55
C VAL A 247 -13.52 4.50 11.98
N ALA A 248 -14.38 3.54 12.34
CA ALA A 248 -15.74 3.83 12.79
C ALA A 248 -15.77 4.72 14.04
N ALA A 249 -14.84 4.52 14.97
CA ALA A 249 -14.71 5.33 16.20
C ALA A 249 -14.40 6.81 15.93
N ARG A 250 -13.84 7.13 14.74
CA ARG A 250 -13.47 8.49 14.33
C ARG A 250 -14.46 9.11 13.33
N SER A 251 -15.49 8.38 12.90
CA SER A 251 -16.37 8.78 11.79
C SER A 251 -17.41 9.85 12.11
N GLY A 252 -17.46 10.34 13.36
CA GLY A 252 -18.41 11.37 13.78
C GLY A 252 -19.83 10.84 14.05
N ALA A 253 -20.74 11.73 14.50
CA ALA A 253 -22.09 11.38 14.93
C ALA A 253 -23.05 11.00 13.78
N ASP A 254 -22.69 11.35 12.54
CA ASP A 254 -23.53 11.10 11.35
C ASP A 254 -23.51 9.62 10.92
N LEU A 255 -22.56 8.85 11.41
CA LEU A 255 -22.45 7.42 11.20
C LEU A 255 -22.65 6.67 12.50
N ARG A 256 -23.34 5.55 12.40
CA ARG A 256 -23.55 4.63 13.51
C ARG A 256 -22.76 3.36 13.28
N ALA A 257 -21.87 3.03 14.20
CA ALA A 257 -21.17 1.76 14.23
C ALA A 257 -22.01 0.71 14.99
N THR A 258 -22.20 -0.46 14.39
CA THR A 258 -22.87 -1.61 15.00
C THR A 258 -21.92 -2.80 14.95
N PRO A 259 -21.55 -3.39 16.11
CA PRO A 259 -20.65 -4.55 16.15
C PRO A 259 -21.23 -5.75 15.40
N LEU A 260 -20.34 -6.53 14.77
CA LEU A 260 -20.70 -7.85 14.25
C LEU A 260 -20.98 -8.83 15.41
N ALA A 261 -21.93 -9.72 15.21
CA ALA A 261 -22.15 -10.84 16.13
C ALA A 261 -21.00 -11.85 16.03
N ARG A 262 -20.69 -12.52 17.14
CA ARG A 262 -19.64 -13.58 17.13
C ARG A 262 -19.98 -14.71 16.18
N PRO A 263 -18.98 -15.26 15.45
CA PRO A 263 -17.53 -15.03 15.59
C PRO A 263 -17.07 -13.67 15.08
N GLY A 264 -17.85 -12.94 14.26
CA GLY A 264 -17.50 -11.64 13.69
C GLY A 264 -16.38 -11.73 12.67
N LEU A 265 -15.84 -10.59 12.28
CA LEU A 265 -14.67 -10.47 11.41
C LEU A 265 -13.57 -9.72 12.14
N ARG A 266 -12.35 -10.21 12.01
CA ARG A 266 -11.14 -9.61 12.59
C ARG A 266 -10.06 -9.49 11.54
N ARG A 267 -9.18 -8.54 11.74
CA ARG A 267 -7.94 -8.42 10.97
C ARG A 267 -6.77 -8.14 11.90
N THR A 268 -5.59 -8.57 11.49
CA THR A 268 -4.32 -8.28 12.17
C THR A 268 -3.55 -7.27 11.35
N ILE A 269 -3.14 -6.17 11.96
CA ILE A 269 -2.23 -5.20 11.36
C ILE A 269 -0.83 -5.52 11.82
N ALA A 270 0.12 -5.55 10.88
CA ALA A 270 1.52 -5.81 11.12
C ALA A 270 2.40 -4.72 10.50
N LEU A 271 3.51 -4.44 11.13
CA LEU A 271 4.61 -3.69 10.55
C LEU A 271 5.49 -4.65 9.76
N ALA A 272 5.75 -4.33 8.51
CA ALA A 272 6.57 -5.11 7.59
C ALA A 272 7.77 -4.32 7.07
N HIS A 273 8.89 -4.99 6.88
CA HIS A 273 10.05 -4.50 6.15
C HIS A 273 10.78 -5.66 5.46
N ARG A 274 11.71 -5.37 4.56
CA ARG A 274 12.54 -6.39 3.91
C ARG A 274 13.38 -7.14 4.94
N SER A 275 13.50 -8.46 4.78
CA SER A 275 14.32 -9.30 5.67
C SER A 275 15.80 -9.35 5.27
N ASP A 276 16.14 -9.02 4.02
CA ASP A 276 17.48 -9.11 3.46
C ASP A 276 18.32 -7.84 3.67
N VAL A 277 17.69 -6.72 4.06
CA VAL A 277 18.33 -5.43 4.34
C VAL A 277 17.74 -4.82 5.60
N ALA A 278 18.58 -4.33 6.48
CA ALA A 278 18.12 -3.58 7.65
C ALA A 278 17.48 -2.25 7.22
N PRO A 279 16.35 -1.84 7.79
CA PRO A 279 15.77 -0.54 7.49
C PRO A 279 16.75 0.60 7.80
N PRO A 280 16.71 1.72 7.06
CA PRO A 280 17.48 2.93 7.34
C PRO A 280 17.31 3.40 8.79
N ARG A 281 18.29 4.15 9.32
CA ARG A 281 18.28 4.61 10.71
C ARG A 281 16.98 5.34 11.07
N ALA A 282 16.55 6.28 10.21
CA ALA A 282 15.30 7.02 10.42
C ALA A 282 14.07 6.09 10.47
N ALA A 283 14.04 5.06 9.60
CA ALA A 283 12.96 4.07 9.59
C ALA A 283 12.97 3.19 10.86
N ARG A 284 14.15 2.82 11.38
CA ARG A 284 14.26 2.10 12.67
C ARG A 284 13.75 2.93 13.83
N GLU A 285 13.98 4.25 13.84
CA GLU A 285 13.40 5.13 14.87
C GLU A 285 11.86 5.17 14.76
N LEU A 286 11.30 5.29 13.54
CA LEU A 286 9.86 5.20 13.36
C LEU A 286 9.31 3.82 13.80
N GLN A 287 10.00 2.74 13.48
CA GLN A 287 9.63 1.39 13.91
C GLN A 287 9.52 1.31 15.45
N ARG A 288 10.44 1.93 16.22
CA ARG A 288 10.36 1.98 17.67
C ARG A 288 9.12 2.72 18.17
N VAL A 289 8.78 3.84 17.53
CA VAL A 289 7.57 4.60 17.90
C VAL A 289 6.31 3.81 17.59
N VAL A 290 6.25 3.12 16.44
CA VAL A 290 5.12 2.28 16.02
C VAL A 290 4.91 1.09 16.97
N LEU A 291 6.01 0.43 17.39
CA LEU A 291 5.95 -0.74 18.28
C LEU A 291 5.68 -0.36 19.73
N GLY A 292 5.81 0.92 20.09
CA GLY A 292 5.74 1.37 21.48
C GLY A 292 6.99 1.01 22.30
N PRO A 293 7.09 1.48 23.53
CA PRO A 293 8.13 1.01 24.44
C PRO A 293 7.92 -0.48 24.74
N VAL A 294 8.97 -1.27 24.53
CA VAL A 294 9.06 -2.70 24.90
C VAL A 294 9.03 -2.82 26.44
#